data_9bbe446c4dc5fb05b56c1f9b98f5c1ac
#
_entry.id   9bbe446c4dc5fb05b56c1f9b98f5c1ac
#
_cell.length_a   1.000
_cell.length_b   1.000
_cell.length_c   1.000
_cell.angle_alpha   90.00
_cell.angle_beta   90.00
_cell.angle_gamma   90.00
#
_symmetry.space_group_name_H-M   'P 1'
#
loop_
_entity.id
_entity.type
_entity.pdbx_description
1 polymer ?
#
loop_
_entity_poly.entity_id
_entity_poly.type
_entity_poly.pdbx_seq_one_letter_code
_entity_poly.pdbx_strand_id
1 'polypeptide(L)'
;MITLCDMTFSDVQRHKLVHLLREVGPDAPTLCEGWTTLDLIIHLVIRENYPLAAAGMMVPQLSAKLAAQTQQLKATVPYTELVDRWERGSRLWPVAKADQWLNAVEHFVHYEDVFRAQPGKADQPQYVGRADEQVLLRGLKSMSKMLLRSSTVPVVVQPDGWPRVVVHDKRGVAHNGSGVATVSGPVGEIVLWLFGRDVAQVTVDDLSAGIRRSQA
;
A
#
# COMPACT_ATOMS: atom_id res chain seq x y z
N MET A 1 -9.80 26.69 -7.21
CA MET A 1 -8.52 26.62 -6.47
C MET A 1 -8.83 25.77 -5.23
N ILE A 2 -8.43 24.49 -5.20
CA ILE A 2 -8.63 23.62 -4.04
C ILE A 2 -7.63 24.09 -3.01
N THR A 3 -8.09 24.50 -1.84
CA THR A 3 -7.23 24.87 -0.72
C THR A 3 -6.69 23.60 -0.07
N LEU A 4 -5.48 23.63 0.48
CA LEU A 4 -4.86 22.52 1.21
C LEU A 4 -5.78 21.93 2.33
N CYS A 5 -6.73 22.71 2.83
CA CYS A 5 -7.73 22.26 3.83
C CYS A 5 -8.79 21.30 3.29
N ASP A 6 -8.97 21.23 1.97
CA ASP A 6 -10.02 20.39 1.35
C ASP A 6 -9.47 19.06 0.81
N MET A 7 -8.16 18.83 0.92
CA MET A 7 -7.50 17.62 0.41
C MET A 7 -7.70 16.44 1.37
N THR A 8 -8.10 15.30 0.81
CA THR A 8 -8.12 14.04 1.57
C THR A 8 -6.69 13.55 1.84
N PHE A 9 -6.53 12.65 2.82
CA PHE A 9 -5.22 12.01 3.07
C PHE A 9 -4.68 11.33 1.80
N SER A 10 -5.54 10.66 1.03
CA SER A 10 -5.17 10.05 -0.25
C SER A 10 -4.60 11.07 -1.24
N ASP A 11 -5.20 12.27 -1.32
CA ASP A 11 -4.73 13.33 -2.22
C ASP A 11 -3.37 13.87 -1.76
N VAL A 12 -3.20 14.07 -0.45
CA VAL A 12 -1.91 14.49 0.13
C VAL A 12 -0.81 13.49 -0.19
N GLN A 13 -1.08 12.18 0.00
CA GLN A 13 -0.10 11.14 -0.31
C GLN A 13 0.21 11.06 -1.81
N ARG A 14 -0.80 11.21 -2.68
CA ARG A 14 -0.60 11.31 -4.13
C ARG A 14 0.35 12.45 -4.48
N HIS A 15 0.10 13.67 -3.97
CA HIS A 15 0.96 14.81 -4.25
C HIS A 15 2.40 14.61 -3.76
N LYS A 16 2.57 14.06 -2.56
CA LYS A 16 3.90 13.73 -2.03
C LYS A 16 4.63 12.75 -2.95
N LEU A 17 3.95 11.67 -3.36
CA LEU A 17 4.54 10.65 -4.22
C LEU A 17 4.89 11.22 -5.61
N VAL A 18 4.01 12.03 -6.21
CA VAL A 18 4.28 12.71 -7.49
C VAL A 18 5.54 13.58 -7.41
N HIS A 19 5.66 14.36 -6.34
CA HIS A 19 6.84 15.20 -6.13
C HIS A 19 8.11 14.36 -6.03
N LEU A 20 8.07 13.31 -5.21
CA LEU A 20 9.19 12.40 -5.01
C LEU A 20 9.58 11.66 -6.30
N LEU A 21 8.62 11.15 -7.07
CA LEU A 21 8.88 10.50 -8.35
C LEU A 21 9.58 11.44 -9.35
N ARG A 22 9.18 12.71 -9.40
CA ARG A 22 9.85 13.72 -10.25
C ARG A 22 11.27 14.02 -9.79
N GLU A 23 11.52 13.99 -8.49
CA GLU A 23 12.83 14.23 -7.89
C GLU A 23 13.81 13.09 -8.17
N VAL A 24 13.39 11.84 -7.94
CA VAL A 24 14.29 10.68 -8.01
C VAL A 24 14.45 10.10 -9.43
N GLY A 25 13.50 10.36 -10.34
CA GLY A 25 13.54 9.86 -11.72
C GLY A 25 13.11 8.40 -11.89
N PRO A 26 13.18 7.85 -13.13
CA PRO A 26 12.60 6.55 -13.50
C PRO A 26 13.35 5.33 -12.98
N ASP A 27 14.65 5.44 -12.72
CA ASP A 27 15.55 4.32 -12.42
C ASP A 27 15.82 4.16 -10.92
N ALA A 28 15.17 4.99 -10.07
CA ALA A 28 15.37 4.93 -8.64
C ALA A 28 14.80 3.62 -8.05
N PRO A 29 15.44 3.06 -7.02
CA PRO A 29 14.96 1.84 -6.36
C PRO A 29 13.65 2.09 -5.59
N THR A 30 12.91 1.00 -5.38
CA THR A 30 11.75 0.95 -4.50
C THR A 30 11.87 -0.21 -3.51
N LEU A 31 11.03 -0.25 -2.47
CA LEU A 31 10.93 -1.42 -1.59
C LEU A 31 10.15 -2.57 -2.23
N CYS A 32 9.50 -2.36 -3.36
CA CYS A 32 8.90 -3.44 -4.15
C CYS A 32 10.01 -4.22 -4.84
N GLU A 33 10.18 -5.50 -4.50
CA GLU A 33 11.28 -6.32 -5.01
C GLU A 33 11.33 -6.31 -6.55
N GLY A 34 12.49 -5.93 -7.10
CA GLY A 34 12.74 -5.88 -8.55
C GLY A 34 12.09 -4.69 -9.29
N TRP A 35 11.43 -3.76 -8.59
CA TRP A 35 10.79 -2.61 -9.22
C TRP A 35 11.62 -1.33 -9.10
N THR A 36 11.70 -0.61 -10.21
CA THR A 36 12.10 0.79 -10.22
C THR A 36 10.88 1.70 -10.06
N THR A 37 11.12 2.99 -9.90
CA THR A 37 10.06 4.01 -9.90
C THR A 37 9.27 4.04 -11.22
N LEU A 38 9.89 3.65 -12.35
CA LEU A 38 9.16 3.47 -13.63
C LEU A 38 8.15 2.33 -13.54
N ASP A 39 8.52 1.19 -12.97
CA ASP A 39 7.61 0.06 -12.81
C ASP A 39 6.46 0.42 -11.85
N LEU A 40 6.78 1.12 -10.77
CA LEU A 40 5.79 1.60 -9.80
C LEU A 40 4.76 2.56 -10.42
N ILE A 41 5.21 3.58 -11.17
CA ILE A 41 4.26 4.53 -11.77
C ILE A 41 3.40 3.89 -12.85
N ILE A 42 3.92 2.91 -13.60
CA ILE A 42 3.14 2.12 -14.55
C ILE A 42 2.06 1.32 -13.81
N HIS A 43 2.41 0.66 -12.69
CA HIS A 43 1.44 -0.05 -11.83
C HIS A 43 0.30 0.88 -11.39
N LEU A 44 0.63 2.05 -10.86
CA LEU A 44 -0.36 3.03 -10.39
C LEU A 44 -1.27 3.55 -11.51
N VAL A 45 -0.70 3.82 -12.70
CA VAL A 45 -1.47 4.24 -13.88
C VAL A 45 -2.41 3.13 -14.35
N ILE A 46 -1.93 1.87 -14.41
CA ILE A 46 -2.76 0.72 -14.81
C ILE A 46 -3.90 0.54 -13.83
N ARG A 47 -3.62 0.54 -12.55
CA ARG A 47 -4.61 0.34 -11.49
C ARG A 47 -5.78 1.32 -11.61
N GLU A 48 -5.52 2.57 -11.92
CA GLU A 48 -6.54 3.61 -11.96
C GLU A 48 -7.21 3.79 -13.32
N ASN A 49 -6.53 3.49 -14.43
CA ASN A 49 -7.01 3.86 -15.76
C ASN A 49 -7.31 2.67 -16.68
N TYR A 50 -6.89 1.45 -16.32
CA TYR A 50 -7.03 0.25 -17.15
C TYR A 50 -7.66 -0.91 -16.37
N PRO A 51 -8.97 -0.86 -16.05
CA PRO A 51 -9.60 -1.79 -15.10
C PRO A 51 -9.48 -3.27 -15.50
N LEU A 52 -9.50 -3.59 -16.81
CA LEU A 52 -9.33 -4.98 -17.28
C LEU A 52 -7.89 -5.48 -17.08
N ALA A 53 -6.89 -4.61 -17.25
CA ALA A 53 -5.50 -4.95 -16.99
C ALA A 53 -5.24 -5.00 -15.47
N ALA A 54 -5.78 -4.03 -14.73
CA ALA A 54 -5.69 -3.97 -13.27
C ALA A 54 -6.28 -5.22 -12.59
N ALA A 55 -7.36 -5.80 -13.14
CA ALA A 55 -7.90 -7.06 -12.65
C ALA A 55 -6.88 -8.21 -12.71
N GLY A 56 -5.90 -8.14 -13.61
CA GLY A 56 -4.79 -9.10 -13.71
C GLY A 56 -3.85 -9.12 -12.50
N MET A 57 -3.89 -8.10 -11.65
CA MET A 57 -3.14 -8.08 -10.38
C MET A 57 -3.70 -9.10 -9.37
N MET A 58 -4.99 -9.45 -9.49
CA MET A 58 -5.68 -10.35 -8.56
C MET A 58 -6.20 -11.62 -9.23
N VAL A 59 -6.43 -11.59 -10.55
CA VAL A 59 -7.04 -12.68 -11.32
C VAL A 59 -6.00 -13.28 -12.26
N PRO A 60 -5.46 -14.49 -11.98
CA PRO A 60 -4.39 -15.11 -12.77
C PRO A 60 -4.71 -15.22 -14.26
N GLN A 61 -5.97 -15.46 -14.63
CA GLN A 61 -6.43 -15.57 -16.03
C GLN A 61 -6.28 -14.25 -16.82
N LEU A 62 -6.14 -13.12 -16.12
CA LEU A 62 -5.96 -11.79 -16.72
C LEU A 62 -4.51 -11.28 -16.65
N SER A 63 -3.58 -12.06 -16.09
CA SER A 63 -2.17 -11.68 -15.96
C SER A 63 -1.51 -11.33 -17.31
N ALA A 64 -1.88 -12.02 -18.38
CA ALA A 64 -1.39 -11.71 -19.72
C ALA A 64 -1.82 -10.31 -20.21
N LYS A 65 -3.04 -9.86 -19.84
CA LYS A 65 -3.51 -8.51 -20.16
C LYS A 65 -2.74 -7.45 -19.37
N LEU A 66 -2.47 -7.72 -18.10
CA LEU A 66 -1.64 -6.86 -17.27
C LEU A 66 -0.24 -6.73 -17.87
N ALA A 67 0.41 -7.85 -18.19
CA ALA A 67 1.75 -7.87 -18.78
C ALA A 67 1.80 -7.10 -20.11
N ALA A 68 0.84 -7.33 -21.01
CA ALA A 68 0.75 -6.62 -22.28
C ALA A 68 0.59 -5.09 -22.09
N GLN A 69 -0.28 -4.67 -21.17
CA GLN A 69 -0.51 -3.25 -20.89
C GLN A 69 0.72 -2.59 -20.26
N THR A 70 1.41 -3.30 -19.34
CA THR A 70 2.67 -2.86 -18.74
C THR A 70 3.74 -2.63 -19.81
N GLN A 71 3.97 -3.60 -20.68
CA GLN A 71 4.95 -3.49 -21.76
C GLN A 71 4.60 -2.37 -22.75
N GLN A 72 3.33 -2.22 -23.09
CA GLN A 72 2.88 -1.14 -23.95
C GLN A 72 3.21 0.23 -23.35
N LEU A 73 2.84 0.47 -22.08
CA LEU A 73 3.11 1.74 -21.43
C LEU A 73 4.61 2.01 -21.32
N LYS A 74 5.39 0.99 -20.95
CA LYS A 74 6.85 1.08 -20.82
C LYS A 74 7.53 1.45 -22.13
N ALA A 75 7.00 0.96 -23.26
CA ALA A 75 7.58 1.19 -24.59
C ALA A 75 7.14 2.50 -25.25
N THR A 76 5.95 3.02 -24.90
CA THR A 76 5.32 4.09 -25.69
C THR A 76 5.08 5.39 -24.94
N VAL A 77 5.15 5.40 -23.61
CA VAL A 77 4.83 6.57 -22.80
C VAL A 77 6.04 7.01 -21.99
N PRO A 78 6.50 8.26 -22.14
CA PRO A 78 7.57 8.81 -21.31
C PRO A 78 7.22 8.80 -19.81
N TYR A 79 8.22 8.60 -18.97
CA TYR A 79 8.06 8.58 -17.50
C TYR A 79 7.33 9.83 -16.97
N THR A 80 7.73 11.00 -17.40
CA THR A 80 7.13 12.26 -16.98
C THR A 80 5.63 12.32 -17.31
N GLU A 81 5.25 11.81 -18.49
CA GLU A 81 3.85 11.75 -18.89
C GLU A 81 3.06 10.72 -18.05
N LEU A 82 3.66 9.59 -17.64
CA LEU A 82 3.02 8.64 -16.73
C LEU A 82 2.76 9.29 -15.36
N VAL A 83 3.74 10.02 -14.81
CA VAL A 83 3.59 10.76 -13.56
C VAL A 83 2.48 11.81 -13.68
N ASP A 84 2.44 12.57 -14.76
CA ASP A 84 1.42 13.60 -15.01
C ASP A 84 0.01 12.98 -15.20
N ARG A 85 -0.08 11.81 -15.86
CA ARG A 85 -1.36 11.08 -15.99
C ARG A 85 -1.89 10.65 -14.64
N TRP A 86 -1.02 10.11 -13.78
CA TRP A 86 -1.42 9.67 -12.46
C TRP A 86 -1.75 10.83 -11.52
N GLU A 87 -1.00 11.94 -11.59
CA GLU A 87 -1.30 13.17 -10.85
C GLU A 87 -2.72 13.69 -11.12
N ARG A 88 -3.14 13.68 -12.39
CA ARG A 88 -4.49 14.10 -12.77
C ARG A 88 -5.61 13.19 -12.25
N GLY A 89 -5.27 12.00 -11.76
CA GLY A 89 -6.21 11.00 -11.29
C GLY A 89 -6.99 10.32 -12.42
N SER A 90 -7.79 9.32 -12.03
CA SER A 90 -8.63 8.57 -12.97
C SER A 90 -9.82 9.40 -13.44
N ARG A 91 -10.09 9.33 -14.76
CA ARG A 91 -11.35 9.84 -15.37
C ARG A 91 -12.51 8.85 -15.25
N LEU A 92 -12.24 7.62 -14.80
CA LEU A 92 -13.24 6.56 -14.61
C LEU A 92 -13.92 6.73 -13.26
N TRP A 93 -14.94 7.58 -13.21
CA TRP A 93 -15.59 8.07 -11.99
C TRP A 93 -16.06 6.99 -10.99
N PRO A 94 -16.61 5.81 -11.36
CA PRO A 94 -17.01 4.81 -10.35
C PRO A 94 -15.83 4.21 -9.61
N VAL A 95 -14.68 4.04 -10.29
CA VAL A 95 -13.47 3.42 -9.72
C VAL A 95 -12.75 4.38 -8.77
N ALA A 96 -12.75 5.67 -9.08
CA ALA A 96 -12.05 6.69 -8.28
C ALA A 96 -12.69 6.93 -6.90
N LYS A 97 -14.01 6.71 -6.76
CA LYS A 97 -14.73 6.92 -5.49
C LYS A 97 -15.01 5.65 -4.69
N ALA A 98 -14.96 4.48 -5.33
CA ALA A 98 -15.43 3.24 -4.72
C ALA A 98 -14.60 2.83 -3.49
N ASP A 99 -13.35 3.35 -3.34
CA ASP A 99 -12.46 2.88 -2.29
C ASP A 99 -11.47 3.94 -1.81
N GLN A 100 -12.01 5.02 -1.26
CA GLN A 100 -11.20 6.14 -0.73
C GLN A 100 -10.15 5.68 0.30
N TRP A 101 -10.47 4.65 1.12
CA TRP A 101 -9.53 4.12 2.12
C TRP A 101 -8.48 3.21 1.51
N LEU A 102 -8.82 2.43 0.49
CA LEU A 102 -7.85 1.60 -0.23
C LEU A 102 -6.85 2.48 -0.98
N ASN A 103 -7.30 3.53 -1.65
CA ASN A 103 -6.40 4.49 -2.30
C ASN A 103 -5.50 5.19 -1.28
N ALA A 104 -6.01 5.53 -0.10
CA ALA A 104 -5.22 6.15 0.95
C ALA A 104 -4.07 5.24 1.43
N VAL A 105 -4.36 3.96 1.65
CA VAL A 105 -3.34 2.95 2.03
C VAL A 105 -2.34 2.75 0.89
N GLU A 106 -2.81 2.58 -0.34
CA GLU A 106 -1.97 2.37 -1.51
C GLU A 106 -0.99 3.53 -1.75
N HIS A 107 -1.51 4.76 -1.74
CA HIS A 107 -0.66 5.94 -1.94
C HIS A 107 0.35 6.12 -0.80
N PHE A 108 -0.06 5.83 0.44
CA PHE A 108 0.83 5.86 1.60
C PHE A 108 1.94 4.81 1.46
N VAL A 109 1.60 3.56 1.19
CA VAL A 109 2.57 2.46 1.06
C VAL A 109 3.57 2.76 -0.06
N HIS A 110 3.09 3.18 -1.23
CA HIS A 110 3.97 3.45 -2.37
C HIS A 110 4.81 4.73 -2.22
N TYR A 111 4.34 5.72 -1.46
CA TYR A 111 5.21 6.82 -1.05
C TYR A 111 6.39 6.31 -0.21
N GLU A 112 6.11 5.49 0.79
CA GLU A 112 7.14 4.87 1.64
C GLU A 112 8.05 3.93 0.84
N ASP A 113 7.51 3.19 -0.13
CA ASP A 113 8.28 2.32 -1.02
C ASP A 113 9.36 3.07 -1.79
N VAL A 114 9.04 4.25 -2.29
CA VAL A 114 10.02 5.10 -2.99
C VAL A 114 10.93 5.82 -1.99
N PHE A 115 10.36 6.43 -0.95
CA PHE A 115 11.11 7.26 -0.02
C PHE A 115 12.14 6.46 0.77
N ARG A 116 11.74 5.34 1.36
CA ARG A 116 12.63 4.54 2.23
C ARG A 116 13.67 3.72 1.43
N ALA A 117 13.45 3.52 0.15
CA ALA A 117 14.46 2.91 -0.70
C ALA A 117 15.62 3.87 -1.04
N GLN A 118 15.48 5.18 -0.76
CA GLN A 118 16.55 6.13 -1.02
C GLN A 118 17.65 6.02 0.04
N PRO A 119 18.92 6.31 -0.32
CA PRO A 119 20.06 6.23 0.60
C PRO A 119 19.83 7.03 1.90
N GLY A 120 20.00 6.36 3.06
CA GLY A 120 19.86 6.96 4.37
C GLY A 120 18.43 7.28 4.81
N LYS A 121 17.42 6.75 4.11
CA LYS A 121 16.00 6.99 4.42
C LYS A 121 15.26 5.79 5.03
N ALA A 122 15.85 4.60 5.03
CA ALA A 122 15.19 3.37 5.47
C ALA A 122 14.53 3.47 6.87
N ASP A 123 15.18 4.13 7.82
CA ASP A 123 14.73 4.27 9.20
C ASP A 123 13.98 5.59 9.48
N GLN A 124 13.51 6.29 8.45
CA GLN A 124 12.81 7.56 8.58
C GLN A 124 11.31 7.41 8.26
N PRO A 125 10.47 6.97 9.24
CA PRO A 125 9.04 6.86 9.02
C PRO A 125 8.40 8.22 8.81
N GLN A 126 7.41 8.28 7.92
CA GLN A 126 6.57 9.45 7.76
C GLN A 126 5.71 9.65 9.02
N TYR A 127 5.65 10.89 9.51
CA TYR A 127 4.67 11.22 10.54
C TYR A 127 3.25 11.15 9.97
N VAL A 128 2.38 10.44 10.67
CA VAL A 128 0.95 10.31 10.35
C VAL A 128 0.14 10.88 11.50
N GLY A 129 -0.70 11.87 11.23
CA GLY A 129 -1.57 12.48 12.23
C GLY A 129 -2.74 11.57 12.61
N ARG A 130 -3.35 11.80 13.78
CA ARG A 130 -4.42 10.96 14.34
C ARG A 130 -5.61 10.71 13.40
N ALA A 131 -6.02 11.73 12.65
CA ALA A 131 -7.12 11.61 11.68
C ALA A 131 -6.74 10.69 10.51
N ASP A 132 -5.51 10.79 10.04
CA ASP A 132 -4.96 9.99 8.93
C ASP A 132 -4.71 8.55 9.36
N GLU A 133 -4.23 8.33 10.60
CA GLU A 133 -4.15 6.99 11.20
C GLU A 133 -5.50 6.27 11.19
N GLN A 134 -6.60 6.98 11.46
CA GLN A 134 -7.94 6.40 11.41
C GLN A 134 -8.31 5.96 9.97
N VAL A 135 -7.90 6.71 8.96
CA VAL A 135 -8.08 6.34 7.55
C VAL A 135 -7.28 5.08 7.22
N LEU A 136 -6.01 5.05 7.61
CA LEU A 136 -5.14 3.88 7.40
C LEU A 136 -5.68 2.63 8.10
N LEU A 137 -6.16 2.72 9.34
CA LEU A 137 -6.73 1.59 10.08
C LEU A 137 -8.00 1.02 9.43
N ARG A 138 -8.82 1.87 8.80
CA ARG A 138 -10.00 1.40 8.03
C ARG A 138 -9.57 0.63 6.79
N GLY A 139 -8.63 1.16 6.01
CA GLY A 139 -8.09 0.50 4.82
C GLY A 139 -7.38 -0.81 5.17
N LEU A 140 -6.55 -0.81 6.21
CA LEU A 140 -5.86 -1.98 6.74
C LEU A 140 -6.86 -3.12 7.08
N LYS A 141 -7.95 -2.81 7.79
CA LYS A 141 -8.98 -3.80 8.15
C LYS A 141 -9.64 -4.42 6.91
N SER A 142 -9.80 -3.65 5.84
CA SER A 142 -10.34 -4.13 4.57
C SER A 142 -9.37 -5.08 3.87
N MET A 143 -8.08 -4.74 3.81
CA MET A 143 -7.07 -5.47 3.05
C MET A 143 -6.44 -6.65 3.81
N SER A 144 -6.45 -6.63 5.12
CA SER A 144 -5.78 -7.62 5.97
C SER A 144 -6.21 -9.07 5.69
N LYS A 145 -7.50 -9.30 5.40
CA LYS A 145 -8.02 -10.63 5.06
C LYS A 145 -7.34 -11.23 3.82
N MET A 146 -7.04 -10.39 2.84
CA MET A 146 -6.34 -10.79 1.62
C MET A 146 -4.85 -11.00 1.90
N LEU A 147 -4.21 -10.04 2.55
CA LEU A 147 -2.76 -10.05 2.80
C LEU A 147 -2.33 -11.17 3.75
N LEU A 148 -3.18 -11.55 4.71
CA LEU A 148 -2.91 -12.59 5.71
C LEU A 148 -3.62 -13.93 5.43
N ARG A 149 -4.21 -14.10 4.24
CA ARG A 149 -5.04 -15.29 3.92
C ARG A 149 -4.34 -16.63 4.12
N SER A 150 -3.02 -16.66 3.99
CA SER A 150 -2.18 -17.85 4.14
C SER A 150 -1.68 -18.06 5.56
N SER A 151 -1.96 -17.13 6.49
CA SER A 151 -1.59 -17.29 7.89
C SER A 151 -2.34 -18.45 8.53
N THR A 152 -1.64 -19.22 9.36
CA THR A 152 -2.18 -20.40 10.05
C THR A 152 -2.69 -20.08 11.45
N VAL A 153 -2.37 -18.89 11.97
CA VAL A 153 -2.76 -18.39 13.28
C VAL A 153 -3.60 -17.13 13.17
N PRO A 154 -4.45 -16.84 14.14
CA PRO A 154 -5.09 -15.54 14.24
C PRO A 154 -4.04 -14.43 14.43
N VAL A 155 -4.23 -13.31 13.75
CA VAL A 155 -3.34 -12.15 13.84
C VAL A 155 -4.11 -10.95 14.38
N VAL A 156 -3.52 -10.33 15.39
CA VAL A 156 -4.04 -9.16 16.07
C VAL A 156 -3.02 -8.04 15.93
N VAL A 157 -3.45 -6.87 15.51
CA VAL A 157 -2.61 -5.68 15.57
C VAL A 157 -2.98 -4.85 16.79
N GLN A 158 -1.94 -4.29 17.42
CA GLN A 158 -2.05 -3.37 18.55
C GLN A 158 -1.36 -2.06 18.21
N PRO A 159 -2.06 -1.16 17.49
CA PRO A 159 -1.48 0.11 17.09
C PRO A 159 -1.32 1.03 18.29
N ASP A 160 -0.24 1.82 18.32
CA ASP A 160 0.04 2.75 19.38
C ASP A 160 -1.11 3.76 19.58
N GLY A 161 -1.61 3.83 20.81
CA GLY A 161 -2.71 4.74 21.16
C GLY A 161 -4.09 4.38 20.57
N TRP A 162 -4.24 3.18 19.98
CA TRP A 162 -5.52 2.69 19.45
C TRP A 162 -5.95 1.37 20.10
N PRO A 163 -7.24 1.04 20.09
CA PRO A 163 -7.70 -0.28 20.49
C PRO A 163 -7.08 -1.37 19.60
N ARG A 164 -6.88 -2.54 20.20
CA ARG A 164 -6.45 -3.73 19.45
C ARG A 164 -7.48 -4.09 18.37
N VAL A 165 -6.98 -4.56 17.22
CA VAL A 165 -7.81 -4.93 16.07
C VAL A 165 -7.48 -6.35 15.63
N VAL A 166 -8.48 -7.21 15.54
CA VAL A 166 -8.34 -8.54 14.93
C VAL A 166 -8.33 -8.36 13.41
N VAL A 167 -7.22 -8.68 12.77
CA VAL A 167 -7.02 -8.51 11.33
C VAL A 167 -7.09 -9.82 10.55
N HIS A 168 -6.85 -10.94 11.21
CA HIS A 168 -7.04 -12.28 10.65
C HIS A 168 -7.50 -13.25 11.75
N ASP A 169 -8.62 -13.93 11.52
CA ASP A 169 -9.13 -14.97 12.41
C ASP A 169 -10.05 -15.93 11.65
N LYS A 170 -9.61 -17.17 11.48
CA LYS A 170 -10.39 -18.20 10.77
C LYS A 170 -11.37 -18.96 11.65
N ARG A 171 -11.24 -18.89 12.99
CA ARG A 171 -11.96 -19.77 13.94
C ARG A 171 -12.58 -19.05 15.12
N GLY A 172 -12.58 -17.73 15.14
CA GLY A 172 -13.05 -16.95 16.31
C GLY A 172 -12.15 -17.05 17.53
N VAL A 173 -10.93 -17.58 17.38
CA VAL A 173 -10.01 -17.86 18.51
C VAL A 173 -9.39 -16.57 19.05
N ALA A 174 -9.28 -15.54 18.22
CA ALA A 174 -8.66 -14.26 18.60
C ALA A 174 -9.40 -13.54 19.75
N HIS A 175 -10.67 -13.84 19.95
CA HIS A 175 -11.46 -13.27 21.04
C HIS A 175 -11.10 -13.87 22.41
N ASN A 176 -10.58 -15.09 22.45
CA ASN A 176 -10.22 -15.80 23.68
C ASN A 176 -8.78 -15.50 24.16
N GLY A 177 -8.00 -14.76 23.39
CA GLY A 177 -6.68 -14.23 23.79
C GLY A 177 -5.53 -15.25 23.82
N SER A 178 -5.76 -16.54 23.52
CA SER A 178 -4.72 -17.56 23.49
C SER A 178 -4.38 -18.01 22.06
N GLY A 179 -3.11 -18.29 21.79
CA GLY A 179 -2.66 -18.79 20.49
C GLY A 179 -2.78 -17.78 19.34
N VAL A 180 -2.73 -16.48 19.64
CA VAL A 180 -2.75 -15.41 18.66
C VAL A 180 -1.35 -14.85 18.44
N ALA A 181 -1.04 -14.47 17.22
CA ALA A 181 0.13 -13.65 16.95
C ALA A 181 -0.24 -12.17 17.06
N THR A 182 0.65 -11.37 17.66
CA THR A 182 0.43 -9.94 17.88
C THR A 182 1.48 -9.13 17.15
N VAL A 183 1.04 -8.03 16.53
CA VAL A 183 1.92 -7.05 15.89
C VAL A 183 1.62 -5.68 16.47
N SER A 184 2.62 -5.04 17.08
CA SER A 184 2.46 -3.74 17.75
C SER A 184 3.42 -2.70 17.21
N GLY A 185 3.01 -1.43 17.27
CA GLY A 185 3.79 -0.27 16.82
C GLY A 185 2.92 0.84 16.25
N PRO A 186 3.54 1.87 15.64
CA PRO A 186 2.83 2.94 14.96
C PRO A 186 1.93 2.44 13.82
N VAL A 187 0.80 3.09 13.59
CA VAL A 187 -0.18 2.66 12.57
C VAL A 187 0.44 2.52 11.18
N GLY A 188 1.23 3.51 10.74
CA GLY A 188 1.90 3.48 9.42
C GLY A 188 2.86 2.30 9.29
N GLU A 189 3.61 2.00 10.35
CA GLU A 189 4.55 0.87 10.36
C GLU A 189 3.82 -0.49 10.28
N ILE A 190 2.71 -0.64 11.01
CA ILE A 190 1.87 -1.83 10.93
C ILE A 190 1.30 -2.02 9.51
N VAL A 191 0.89 -0.92 8.86
CA VAL A 191 0.43 -0.98 7.46
C VAL A 191 1.56 -1.46 6.56
N LEU A 192 2.74 -0.87 6.60
CA LEU A 192 3.89 -1.28 5.80
C LEU A 192 4.27 -2.73 6.05
N TRP A 193 4.32 -3.14 7.30
CA TRP A 193 4.61 -4.52 7.67
C TRP A 193 3.59 -5.49 7.06
N LEU A 194 2.29 -5.18 7.09
CA LEU A 194 1.25 -6.02 6.48
C LEU A 194 1.41 -6.17 4.97
N PHE A 195 1.91 -5.13 4.30
CA PHE A 195 2.25 -5.16 2.87
C PHE A 195 3.59 -5.82 2.55
N GLY A 196 4.24 -6.46 3.53
CA GLY A 196 5.46 -7.22 3.33
C GLY A 196 6.76 -6.40 3.39
N ARG A 197 6.72 -5.14 3.83
CA ARG A 197 7.89 -4.27 3.91
C ARG A 197 8.65 -4.54 5.20
N ASP A 198 9.81 -5.19 5.09
CA ASP A 198 10.62 -5.60 6.24
C ASP A 198 11.37 -4.45 6.93
N VAL A 199 11.42 -3.27 6.29
CA VAL A 199 11.93 -2.03 6.91
C VAL A 199 10.99 -1.46 7.98
N ALA A 200 9.76 -1.98 8.07
CA ALA A 200 8.75 -1.50 9.02
C ALA A 200 9.20 -1.75 10.48
N GLN A 201 9.08 -0.69 11.29
CA GLN A 201 9.48 -0.70 12.70
C GLN A 201 8.32 -1.17 13.58
N VAL A 202 8.14 -2.48 13.67
CA VAL A 202 7.10 -3.12 14.48
C VAL A 202 7.67 -4.19 15.38
N THR A 203 6.98 -4.47 16.49
CA THR A 203 7.24 -5.65 17.33
C THR A 203 6.27 -6.76 16.94
N VAL A 204 6.81 -7.93 16.59
CA VAL A 204 6.02 -9.12 16.21
C VAL A 204 6.20 -10.19 17.30
N ASP A 205 5.11 -10.60 17.92
CA ASP A 205 5.03 -11.75 18.82
C ASP A 205 4.26 -12.86 18.12
N ASP A 206 4.98 -13.80 17.52
CA ASP A 206 4.47 -14.96 16.81
C ASP A 206 5.26 -16.21 17.19
N LEU A 207 5.00 -16.73 18.40
CA LEU A 207 5.69 -17.91 18.94
C LEU A 207 5.57 -19.16 18.06
N SER A 208 4.53 -19.21 17.21
CA SER A 208 4.26 -20.36 16.32
C SER A 208 4.87 -20.19 14.93
N ALA A 209 5.42 -19.01 14.60
CA ALA A 209 5.84 -18.63 13.26
C ALA A 209 4.74 -18.88 12.19
N GLY A 210 3.49 -18.63 12.57
CA GLY A 210 2.31 -18.93 11.77
C GLY A 210 1.84 -17.82 10.87
N ILE A 211 2.40 -16.60 11.00
CA ILE A 211 2.06 -15.47 10.13
C ILE A 211 2.64 -15.70 8.73
N ARG A 212 1.80 -15.47 7.72
CA ARG A 212 2.20 -15.47 6.31
C ARG A 212 1.62 -14.22 5.66
N ARG A 213 2.49 -13.30 5.26
CA ARG A 213 2.11 -12.07 4.52
C ARG A 213 2.19 -12.36 3.02
N SER A 214 1.19 -11.93 2.26
CA SER A 214 1.31 -11.86 0.80
C SER A 214 2.10 -10.59 0.47
N GLN A 215 3.10 -10.71 -0.38
CA GLN A 215 3.70 -9.53 -1.00
C GLN A 215 2.68 -8.94 -1.98
N ALA A 216 2.35 -7.66 -1.80
CA ALA A 216 1.43 -6.91 -2.64
C ALA A 216 2.23 -5.83 -3.40
#